data_ca73c6a7b6ca6a766ee31b7aa6e74d70
#
_entry.id   ca73c6a7b6ca6a766ee31b7aa6e74d70
#
_cell.length_a   1.000
_cell.length_b   1.000
_cell.length_c   1.000
_cell.angle_alpha   90.00
_cell.angle_beta   90.00
_cell.angle_gamma   90.00
#
_symmetry.space_group_name_H-M   'P 1'
#
loop_
_entity.id
_entity.type
_entity.pdbx_description
1 polymer ?
#
loop_
_entity_poly.entity_id
_entity_poly.type
_entity_poly.pdbx_seq_one_letter_code
_entity_poly.pdbx_strand_id
1 'polypeptide(L)'
;MHSSGFQAGDNAPIVYAGAPVGFVVQIKVGPTFYHTGDTAYFGEMKHVGERFHPDVLLACMGGHFTMDPKDAALAARDTGARTVVPMHFGTFPVLTGTPEELAREMAAAHARGKMMQMKIGETRAF
;
A
#
# COMPACT_ATOMS: atom_id res chain seq x y z
N MET A 1 7.25 8.46 -10.10
CA MET A 1 8.34 7.58 -9.67
C MET A 1 9.00 8.21 -8.45
N HIS A 2 8.99 7.56 -7.31
CA HIS A 2 9.67 8.04 -6.12
C HIS A 2 11.07 7.43 -6.08
N SER A 3 12.08 8.25 -5.78
CA SER A 3 13.42 7.76 -5.49
C SER A 3 13.62 7.76 -3.97
N SER A 4 14.19 6.70 -3.42
CA SER A 4 14.55 6.68 -2.01
C SER A 4 15.80 7.52 -1.78
N GLY A 5 15.75 8.40 -0.79
CA GLY A 5 16.88 9.18 -0.33
C GLY A 5 17.13 8.90 1.15
N PHE A 6 18.37 8.76 1.54
CA PHE A 6 18.80 8.63 2.92
C PHE A 6 19.62 9.85 3.33
N GLN A 7 19.32 10.43 4.49
CA GLN A 7 20.04 11.55 5.08
C GLN A 7 20.41 11.22 6.54
N ALA A 8 21.70 11.18 6.84
CA ALA A 8 22.22 10.81 8.16
C ALA A 8 22.33 12.02 9.12
N GLY A 9 21.30 12.85 9.22
CA GLY A 9 21.24 14.05 10.05
C GLY A 9 20.91 15.32 9.25
N ASP A 10 20.47 16.36 9.92
CA ASP A 10 19.85 17.55 9.32
C ASP A 10 20.71 18.30 8.27
N ASN A 11 22.02 18.17 8.34
CA ASN A 11 22.95 18.82 7.40
C ASN A 11 23.75 17.83 6.54
N ALA A 12 23.45 16.53 6.62
CA ALA A 12 24.12 15.55 5.78
C ALA A 12 23.58 15.58 4.34
N PRO A 13 24.38 15.27 3.31
CA PRO A 13 23.87 15.16 1.96
C PRO A 13 22.87 14.02 1.86
N ILE A 14 21.82 14.21 1.05
CA ILE A 14 20.90 13.13 0.69
C ILE A 14 21.62 12.17 -0.25
N VAL A 15 21.71 10.91 0.15
CA VAL A 15 22.33 9.84 -0.64
C VAL A 15 21.21 9.01 -1.27
N TYR A 16 21.33 8.72 -2.55
CA TYR A 16 20.40 7.84 -3.25
C TYR A 16 20.47 6.42 -2.67
N ALA A 17 19.33 5.91 -2.19
CA ALA A 17 19.24 4.64 -1.49
C ALA A 17 18.57 3.52 -2.34
N GLY A 18 18.43 3.73 -3.64
CA GLY A 18 17.85 2.76 -4.57
C GLY A 18 16.44 3.16 -5.06
N ALA A 19 15.90 2.38 -5.99
CA ALA A 19 14.54 2.52 -6.45
C ALA A 19 13.57 1.87 -5.43
N PRO A 20 12.45 2.52 -5.09
CA PRO A 20 11.42 1.88 -4.30
C PRO A 20 10.81 0.71 -5.08
N VAL A 21 10.51 -0.38 -4.40
CA VAL A 21 9.93 -1.58 -4.98
C VAL A 21 8.74 -2.07 -4.16
N GLY A 22 7.77 -2.69 -4.83
CA GLY A 22 6.75 -3.51 -4.19
C GLY A 22 7.10 -4.99 -4.30
N PHE A 23 6.43 -5.82 -3.52
CA PHE A 23 6.67 -7.26 -3.49
C PHE A 23 5.37 -8.04 -3.66
N VAL A 24 5.40 -9.05 -4.54
CA VAL A 24 4.38 -10.08 -4.59
C VAL A 24 4.95 -11.33 -3.92
N VAL A 25 4.31 -11.79 -2.86
CA VAL A 25 4.68 -12.98 -2.10
C VAL A 25 3.61 -14.03 -2.29
N GLN A 26 3.94 -15.11 -2.98
CA GLN A 26 3.03 -16.24 -3.22
C GLN A 26 3.37 -17.40 -2.27
N ILE A 27 2.44 -17.78 -1.41
CA ILE A 27 2.59 -18.93 -0.53
C ILE A 27 2.18 -20.17 -1.32
N LYS A 28 3.04 -21.20 -1.36
CA LYS A 28 2.85 -22.40 -2.20
C LYS A 28 1.49 -23.09 -2.01
N VAL A 29 0.99 -23.10 -0.78
CA VAL A 29 -0.36 -23.59 -0.45
C VAL A 29 -0.97 -22.54 0.51
N GLY A 30 -1.34 -21.39 -0.02
CA GLY A 30 -1.83 -20.30 0.79
C GLY A 30 -2.07 -19.02 -0.02
N PRO A 31 -2.31 -17.90 0.64
CA PRO A 31 -2.65 -16.65 -0.03
C PRO A 31 -1.46 -16.03 -0.76
N THR A 32 -1.78 -15.21 -1.73
CA THR A 32 -0.86 -14.29 -2.41
C THR A 32 -1.00 -12.91 -1.80
N PHE A 33 0.13 -12.34 -1.37
CA PHE A 33 0.21 -10.99 -0.84
C PHE A 33 0.85 -10.05 -1.87
N TYR A 34 0.31 -8.86 -1.98
CA TYR A 34 0.98 -7.75 -2.68
C TYR A 34 1.24 -6.62 -1.68
N HIS A 35 2.50 -6.34 -1.41
CA HIS A 35 2.96 -5.18 -0.63
C HIS A 35 3.36 -4.09 -1.61
N THR A 36 2.70 -2.94 -1.55
CA THR A 36 2.92 -1.86 -2.53
C THR A 36 4.31 -1.24 -2.44
N GLY A 37 4.93 -1.27 -1.28
CA GLY A 37 6.08 -0.42 -0.98
C GLY A 37 5.67 1.05 -0.92
N ASP A 38 6.66 1.92 -0.79
CA ASP A 38 6.46 3.37 -0.76
C ASP A 38 6.35 3.89 -2.20
N THR A 39 5.14 3.89 -2.72
CA THR A 39 4.83 4.28 -4.10
C THR A 39 3.58 5.14 -4.18
N ALA A 40 3.48 5.96 -5.23
CA ALA A 40 2.21 6.50 -5.69
C ALA A 40 1.41 5.41 -6.43
N TYR A 41 0.13 5.64 -6.66
CA TYR A 41 -0.65 4.80 -7.56
C TYR A 41 -0.10 4.90 -8.99
N PHE A 42 -0.06 3.76 -9.70
CA PHE A 42 0.32 3.67 -11.10
C PHE A 42 -0.54 2.61 -11.82
N GLY A 43 -0.81 2.86 -13.10
CA GLY A 43 -1.78 2.06 -13.86
C GLY A 43 -1.42 0.59 -14.01
N GLU A 44 -0.12 0.26 -13.98
CA GLU A 44 0.38 -1.12 -14.08
C GLU A 44 0.05 -1.97 -12.85
N MET A 45 -0.46 -1.39 -11.75
CA MET A 45 -1.02 -2.17 -10.64
C MET A 45 -2.14 -3.11 -11.10
N LYS A 46 -2.85 -2.74 -12.16
CA LYS A 46 -3.83 -3.62 -12.81
C LYS A 46 -3.18 -4.91 -13.32
N HIS A 47 -2.00 -4.81 -13.94
CA HIS A 47 -1.28 -6.00 -14.42
C HIS A 47 -0.77 -6.87 -13.28
N VAL A 48 -0.45 -6.28 -12.12
CA VAL A 48 -0.16 -7.06 -10.91
C VAL A 48 -1.40 -7.87 -10.51
N GLY A 49 -2.57 -7.25 -10.51
CA GLY A 49 -3.85 -7.92 -10.25
C GLY A 49 -4.14 -9.05 -11.23
N GLU A 50 -4.04 -8.79 -12.53
CA GLU A 50 -4.29 -9.74 -13.60
C GLU A 50 -3.33 -10.94 -13.60
N ARG A 51 -2.06 -10.70 -13.25
CA ARG A 51 -1.02 -11.73 -13.30
C ARG A 51 -0.93 -12.57 -12.04
N PHE A 52 -1.08 -11.97 -10.86
CA PHE A 52 -0.79 -12.61 -9.60
C PHE A 52 -2.02 -12.88 -8.73
N HIS A 53 -3.16 -12.24 -9.04
CA HIS A 53 -4.42 -12.39 -8.31
C HIS A 53 -4.24 -12.31 -6.79
N PRO A 54 -3.72 -11.20 -6.24
CA PRO A 54 -3.43 -11.12 -4.82
C PRO A 54 -4.69 -11.27 -3.98
N ASP A 55 -4.61 -12.10 -2.95
CA ASP A 55 -5.66 -12.24 -1.95
C ASP A 55 -5.65 -11.06 -0.98
N VAL A 56 -4.44 -10.57 -0.67
CA VAL A 56 -4.21 -9.50 0.30
C VAL A 56 -3.34 -8.41 -0.32
N LEU A 57 -3.85 -7.18 -0.31
CA LEU A 57 -3.11 -5.98 -0.63
C LEU A 57 -2.67 -5.29 0.67
N LEU A 58 -1.37 -5.16 0.88
CA LEU A 58 -0.78 -4.35 1.95
C LEU A 58 -0.51 -2.96 1.36
N ALA A 59 -1.43 -2.01 1.60
CA ALA A 59 -1.44 -0.70 0.94
C ALA A 59 -0.81 0.38 1.82
N CYS A 60 0.35 0.91 1.40
CA CYS A 60 0.91 2.12 1.99
C CYS A 60 0.06 3.31 1.56
N MET A 61 -0.70 3.93 2.52
CA MET A 61 -1.74 4.88 2.16
C MET A 61 -1.77 6.15 3.02
N GLY A 62 -0.68 6.46 3.72
CA GLY A 62 -0.61 7.63 4.60
C GLY A 62 -0.60 8.98 3.88
N GLY A 63 -0.44 9.01 2.58
CA GLY A 63 -0.25 10.23 1.81
C GLY A 63 1.20 10.72 1.84
N HIS A 64 1.45 11.92 1.33
CA HIS A 64 2.73 12.64 1.28
C HIS A 64 3.86 11.86 0.58
N PHE A 65 4.34 10.77 1.16
CA PHE A 65 5.42 9.92 0.60
C PHE A 65 4.90 8.68 -0.14
N THR A 66 3.64 8.35 0.02
CA THR A 66 3.00 7.16 -0.55
C THR A 66 1.66 7.54 -1.17
N MET A 67 0.88 6.57 -1.58
CA MET A 67 -0.51 6.79 -1.96
C MET A 67 -1.26 7.49 -0.82
N ASP A 68 -2.24 8.30 -1.18
CA ASP A 68 -3.29 8.72 -0.25
C ASP A 68 -4.44 7.67 -0.22
N PRO A 69 -5.46 7.82 0.62
CA PRO A 69 -6.59 6.89 0.67
C PRO A 69 -7.32 6.70 -0.66
N LYS A 70 -7.43 7.75 -1.48
CA LYS A 70 -8.07 7.70 -2.79
C LYS A 70 -7.24 6.87 -3.79
N ASP A 71 -5.96 7.10 -3.85
CA ASP A 71 -5.03 6.35 -4.68
C ASP A 71 -4.94 4.88 -4.25
N ALA A 72 -4.93 4.62 -2.94
CA ALA A 72 -4.94 3.27 -2.40
C ALA A 72 -6.26 2.52 -2.72
N ALA A 73 -7.37 3.22 -2.78
CA ALA A 73 -8.65 2.66 -3.22
C ALA A 73 -8.63 2.29 -4.71
N LEU A 74 -7.99 3.09 -5.57
CA LEU A 74 -7.77 2.75 -6.98
C LEU A 74 -6.86 1.52 -7.10
N ALA A 75 -5.78 1.45 -6.33
CA ALA A 75 -4.91 0.28 -6.27
C ALA A 75 -5.69 -0.98 -5.84
N ALA A 76 -6.54 -0.87 -4.83
CA ALA A 76 -7.39 -1.97 -4.37
C ALA A 76 -8.38 -2.44 -5.46
N ARG A 77 -8.98 -1.51 -6.20
CA ARG A 77 -9.85 -1.82 -7.34
C ARG A 77 -9.09 -2.55 -8.44
N ASP A 78 -7.94 -2.01 -8.84
CA ASP A 78 -7.20 -2.47 -10.01
C ASP A 78 -6.46 -3.79 -9.76
N THR A 79 -5.98 -4.01 -8.55
CA THR A 79 -5.39 -5.30 -8.14
C THR A 79 -6.45 -6.37 -7.90
N GLY A 80 -7.69 -6.00 -7.62
CA GLY A 80 -8.78 -6.93 -7.33
C GLY A 80 -8.60 -7.73 -6.04
N ALA A 81 -7.70 -7.32 -5.15
CA ALA A 81 -7.42 -8.01 -3.90
C ALA A 81 -8.68 -8.15 -3.04
N ARG A 82 -8.84 -9.32 -2.41
CA ARG A 82 -10.01 -9.63 -1.57
C ARG A 82 -9.97 -8.92 -0.22
N THR A 83 -8.77 -8.72 0.29
CA THR A 83 -8.53 -8.02 1.57
C THR A 83 -7.54 -6.89 1.34
N VAL A 84 -7.82 -5.72 1.89
CA VAL A 84 -6.94 -4.54 1.83
C VAL A 84 -6.56 -4.15 3.24
N VAL A 85 -5.28 -4.24 3.55
CA VAL A 85 -4.73 -3.86 4.86
C VAL A 85 -4.02 -2.51 4.70
N PRO A 86 -4.57 -1.45 5.30
CA PRO A 86 -3.92 -0.15 5.30
C PRO A 86 -2.66 -0.15 6.16
N MET A 87 -1.59 0.43 5.66
CA MET A 87 -0.34 0.61 6.38
C MET A 87 0.32 1.95 6.03
N HIS A 88 1.43 2.25 6.72
CA HIS A 88 2.21 3.47 6.51
C HIS A 88 1.38 4.74 6.73
N PHE A 89 0.60 4.82 7.81
CA PHE A 89 -0.23 5.97 8.19
C PHE A 89 -0.10 6.29 9.68
N GLY A 90 -0.37 7.54 10.05
CA GLY A 90 -0.47 7.97 11.45
C GLY A 90 0.85 7.98 12.24
N THR A 91 2.00 7.68 11.63
CA THR A 91 3.31 7.66 12.30
C THR A 91 3.92 9.06 12.41
N PHE A 92 3.73 9.89 11.40
CA PHE A 92 4.18 11.28 11.36
C PHE A 92 3.01 12.21 11.05
N PRO A 93 3.03 13.47 11.50
CA PRO A 93 1.94 14.45 11.27
C PRO A 93 1.60 14.69 9.80
N VAL A 94 2.56 14.48 8.89
CA VAL A 94 2.35 14.63 7.44
C VAL A 94 1.60 13.45 6.80
N LEU A 95 1.49 12.32 7.49
CA LEU A 95 0.78 11.13 7.03
C LEU A 95 -0.68 11.23 7.48
N THR A 96 -1.46 12.01 6.76
CA THR A 96 -2.83 12.40 7.13
C THR A 96 -3.90 11.38 6.75
N GLY A 97 -3.59 10.41 5.89
CA GLY A 97 -4.55 9.40 5.46
C GLY A 97 -5.03 8.52 6.61
N THR A 98 -6.31 8.18 6.60
CA THR A 98 -6.94 7.35 7.65
C THR A 98 -7.62 6.10 7.07
N PRO A 99 -7.73 5.01 7.85
CA PRO A 99 -8.49 3.82 7.43
C PRO A 99 -9.95 4.12 7.09
N GLU A 100 -10.59 5.04 7.80
CA GLU A 100 -11.97 5.45 7.57
C GLU A 100 -12.13 6.15 6.22
N GLU A 101 -11.16 6.98 5.84
CA GLU A 101 -11.11 7.58 4.50
C GLU A 101 -10.90 6.51 3.43
N LEU A 102 -9.97 5.56 3.64
CA LEU A 102 -9.76 4.47 2.70
C LEU A 102 -11.03 3.66 2.48
N ALA A 103 -11.76 3.31 3.54
CA ALA A 103 -13.02 2.56 3.41
C ALA A 103 -14.06 3.31 2.57
N ARG A 104 -14.16 4.62 2.74
CA ARG A 104 -15.04 5.52 1.96
C ARG A 104 -14.64 5.57 0.49
N GLU A 105 -13.34 5.76 0.25
CA GLU A 105 -12.80 5.85 -1.12
C GLU A 105 -12.87 4.51 -1.85
N MET A 106 -12.68 3.38 -1.15
CA MET A 106 -12.87 2.04 -1.72
C MET A 106 -14.31 1.82 -2.19
N ALA A 107 -15.29 2.28 -1.40
CA ALA A 107 -16.69 2.20 -1.81
C ALA A 107 -16.97 3.08 -3.04
N ALA A 108 -16.44 4.31 -3.07
CA ALA A 108 -16.58 5.24 -4.20
C ALA A 108 -15.89 4.72 -5.48
N ALA A 109 -14.73 4.08 -5.35
CA ALA A 109 -13.99 3.46 -6.44
C ALA A 109 -14.55 2.10 -6.90
N HIS A 110 -15.59 1.59 -6.26
CA HIS A 110 -16.16 0.25 -6.49
C HIS A 110 -15.12 -0.87 -6.31
N ALA A 111 -14.17 -0.71 -5.41
CA ALA A 111 -13.23 -1.76 -5.03
C ALA A 111 -13.97 -2.89 -4.31
N ARG A 112 -13.78 -4.14 -4.79
CA ARG A 112 -14.52 -5.30 -4.26
C ARG A 112 -13.96 -5.87 -2.97
N GLY A 113 -12.69 -5.53 -2.64
CA GLY A 113 -12.01 -5.99 -1.44
C GLY A 113 -12.62 -5.44 -0.15
N LYS A 114 -12.43 -6.17 0.95
CA LYS A 114 -12.78 -5.69 2.28
C LYS A 114 -11.56 -5.05 2.93
N MET A 115 -11.73 -3.86 3.48
CA MET A 115 -10.69 -3.25 4.30
C MET A 115 -10.58 -4.01 5.63
N MET A 116 -9.36 -4.36 6.02
CA MET A 116 -9.03 -4.99 7.30
C MET A 116 -8.01 -4.10 8.03
N GLN A 117 -8.49 -3.35 8.99
CA GLN A 117 -7.60 -2.60 9.87
C GLN A 117 -7.00 -3.53 10.91
N MET A 118 -5.68 -3.46 11.08
CA MET A 118 -4.95 -4.21 12.09
C MET A 118 -4.35 -3.25 13.13
N LYS A 119 -4.26 -3.71 14.37
CA LYS A 119 -3.52 -3.00 15.43
C LYS A 119 -2.03 -3.34 15.32
N ILE A 120 -1.19 -2.42 15.79
CA ILE A 120 0.26 -2.67 15.88
C ILE A 120 0.49 -3.91 16.78
N GLY A 121 1.28 -4.86 16.27
CA GLY A 121 1.56 -6.13 16.93
C GLY A 121 0.47 -7.20 16.81
N GLU A 122 -0.64 -6.91 16.13
CA GLU A 122 -1.69 -7.90 15.88
C GLU A 122 -1.27 -8.92 14.82
N THR A 123 -1.63 -10.18 15.04
CA THR A 123 -1.47 -11.28 14.08
C THR A 123 -2.83 -11.72 13.55
N ARG A 124 -2.93 -11.92 12.24
CA ARG A 124 -4.11 -12.47 11.56
C ARG A 124 -3.73 -13.63 10.67
N ALA A 125 -4.61 -14.62 10.59
CA ALA A 125 -4.55 -15.70 9.61
C ALA A 125 -5.38 -15.29 8.36
N PHE A 126 -4.91 -15.71 7.18
CA PHE A 126 -5.54 -15.49 5.88
C PHE A 126 -5.76 -16.82 5.16
#